data_cfb9cff8f9a8a9769dd2ab4a171a583c
#
_entry.id   cfb9cff8f9a8a9769dd2ab4a171a583c
#
_cell.length_a   1.000
_cell.length_b   1.000
_cell.length_c   1.000
_cell.angle_alpha   90.00
_cell.angle_beta   90.00
_cell.angle_gamma   90.00
#
_symmetry.space_group_name_H-M   'P 1'
#
loop_
_entity.id
_entity.type
_entity.pdbx_description
1 polymer ?
#
loop_
_entity_poly.entity_id
_entity_poly.type
_entity_poly.pdbx_seq_one_letter_code
_entity_poly.pdbx_strand_id
1 'polypeptide(L)'
;MTWKLLSAATSPPNSWNLILCTESRRYQVVPEERYKVPDEYVQQIRAHGFEFNVHDLSHDGQLYQKREIFLQRARRINEYITKFGARGFRAGVMYRNLDWYDAYEFSYDMSVPNVAHLEPQRGGCCTVMPFFVGKILELPLTTLQDYSLFYILNDFSIDLWKVQLELIRKRNGLTSFIAHPDYLIAPRARRVYELLLEHIENMVEREKIWMALPGEVDQWWRARNEMHLVQKGGHWRVEGPRCDRARIAYATLDGDRLIYTVECGAHS
;
A
#
# COMPACT_ATOMS: atom_id res chain seq x y z
N MET A 1 -22.49 10.47 2.56
CA MET A 1 -22.92 10.12 1.20
C MET A 1 -21.90 9.28 0.42
N THR A 2 -20.62 9.26 0.81
CA THR A 2 -19.52 8.54 0.17
C THR A 2 -19.55 7.01 0.39
N TRP A 3 -20.26 6.55 1.40
CA TRP A 3 -20.31 5.17 1.84
C TRP A 3 -21.09 4.22 0.92
N LYS A 4 -22.03 4.74 0.14
CA LYS A 4 -22.81 3.90 -0.80
C LYS A 4 -22.03 3.41 -2.02
N LEU A 5 -20.92 4.05 -2.35
CA LEU A 5 -20.07 3.65 -3.48
C LEU A 5 -19.18 2.44 -3.14
N LEU A 6 -18.78 2.29 -1.88
CA LEU A 6 -18.00 1.16 -1.41
C LEU A 6 -18.85 -0.09 -1.16
N SER A 7 -20.17 0.07 -0.96
CA SER A 7 -21.10 -1.04 -0.71
C SER A 7 -21.75 -1.62 -1.95
N ALA A 8 -21.49 -1.11 -3.15
CA ALA A 8 -22.04 -1.64 -4.40
C ALA A 8 -21.23 -2.81 -4.99
N ALA A 9 -20.03 -3.07 -4.49
CA ALA A 9 -19.30 -4.29 -4.79
C ALA A 9 -19.88 -5.42 -3.93
N THR A 10 -20.60 -6.34 -4.53
CA THR A 10 -21.27 -7.47 -3.87
C THR A 10 -20.33 -8.61 -3.48
N SER A 11 -19.03 -8.42 -3.56
CA SER A 11 -18.00 -9.35 -3.07
C SER A 11 -17.53 -8.94 -1.68
N PRO A 12 -17.06 -9.86 -0.82
CA PRO A 12 -16.60 -9.50 0.51
C PRO A 12 -15.50 -8.45 0.38
N PRO A 13 -15.54 -7.38 1.18
CA PRO A 13 -14.64 -6.25 1.08
C PRO A 13 -13.25 -6.62 1.58
N ASN A 14 -12.51 -7.33 0.77
CA ASN A 14 -11.17 -7.79 1.14
C ASN A 14 -10.15 -6.91 0.45
N SER A 15 -9.76 -5.77 1.03
CA SER A 15 -8.52 -5.13 0.58
C SER A 15 -8.50 -3.66 0.22
N TRP A 16 -9.37 -2.85 0.76
CA TRP A 16 -9.26 -1.42 0.53
C TRP A 16 -8.63 -0.75 1.74
N ASN A 17 -7.45 -0.14 1.52
CA ASN A 17 -6.93 0.84 2.46
C ASN A 17 -7.77 2.10 2.35
N LEU A 18 -8.71 2.28 3.24
CA LEU A 18 -9.27 3.60 3.45
C LEU A 18 -8.33 4.35 4.41
N ILE A 19 -7.37 5.04 3.84
CA ILE A 19 -6.66 6.07 4.56
C ILE A 19 -7.57 7.28 4.52
N LEU A 20 -8.21 7.58 5.64
CA LEU A 20 -8.99 8.81 5.77
C LEU A 20 -8.02 9.98 5.83
N CYS A 21 -7.76 10.55 4.66
CA CYS A 21 -7.23 11.88 4.56
C CYS A 21 -8.41 12.86 4.65
N THR A 22 -8.56 13.50 5.81
CA THR A 22 -9.57 14.56 6.00
C THR A 22 -8.97 15.88 5.52
N GLU A 23 -8.73 16.03 4.24
CA GLU A 23 -8.28 17.29 3.70
C GLU A 23 -9.42 18.25 3.40
N SER A 24 -9.35 19.42 4.00
CA SER A 24 -9.94 20.61 3.40
C SER A 24 -8.87 21.34 2.57
N ARG A 25 -9.20 21.74 1.36
CA ARG A 25 -8.34 22.40 0.35
C ARG A 25 -7.69 23.72 0.76
N ARG A 26 -7.50 24.01 2.04
CA ARG A 26 -6.84 25.23 2.47
C ARG A 26 -5.59 24.86 3.25
N TYR A 27 -4.44 25.12 2.67
CA TYR A 27 -3.12 25.16 3.29
C TYR A 27 -3.05 26.19 4.46
N GLN A 28 -3.98 26.11 5.38
CA GLN A 28 -3.90 26.84 6.62
C GLN A 28 -3.48 25.86 7.70
N VAL A 29 -2.43 26.24 8.43
CA VAL A 29 -2.08 25.62 9.70
C VAL A 29 -3.36 25.55 10.53
N VAL A 30 -3.94 24.36 10.62
CA VAL A 30 -5.19 24.17 11.34
C VAL A 30 -4.82 23.67 12.72
N PRO A 31 -5.31 24.32 13.79
CA PRO A 31 -5.11 23.85 15.15
C PRO A 31 -5.56 22.40 15.30
N GLU A 32 -4.80 21.61 16.06
CA GLU A 32 -5.02 20.18 16.33
C GLU A 32 -6.45 19.76 16.67
N GLU A 33 -7.26 20.66 17.17
CA GLU A 33 -8.63 20.41 17.57
C GLU A 33 -9.62 20.22 16.40
N ARG A 34 -9.26 20.57 15.18
CA ARG A 34 -10.17 20.50 14.02
C ARG A 34 -10.35 19.09 13.46
N TYR A 35 -9.44 18.17 13.73
CA TYR A 35 -9.49 16.80 13.19
C TYR A 35 -9.77 15.79 14.31
N LYS A 36 -10.90 15.92 14.96
CA LYS A 36 -11.41 14.84 15.81
C LYS A 36 -12.04 13.79 14.90
N VAL A 37 -11.38 12.67 14.72
CA VAL A 37 -11.99 11.49 14.12
C VAL A 37 -12.84 10.84 15.20
N PRO A 38 -14.17 10.80 15.06
CA PRO A 38 -15.04 10.13 16.03
C PRO A 38 -14.71 8.63 16.06
N ASP A 39 -14.69 8.06 17.27
CA ASP A 39 -14.41 6.61 17.44
C ASP A 39 -15.42 5.74 16.69
N GLU A 40 -16.66 6.21 16.55
CA GLU A 40 -17.69 5.54 15.76
C GLU A 40 -17.33 5.38 14.29
N TYR A 41 -16.65 6.35 13.68
CA TYR A 41 -16.16 6.22 12.31
C TYR A 41 -15.07 5.16 12.18
N VAL A 42 -14.14 5.13 13.14
CA VAL A 42 -13.10 4.10 13.16
C VAL A 42 -13.71 2.70 13.27
N GLN A 43 -14.74 2.58 14.15
CA GLN A 43 -15.47 1.31 14.30
C GLN A 43 -16.23 0.92 13.04
N GLN A 44 -16.92 1.87 12.40
CA GLN A 44 -17.62 1.61 11.13
C GLN A 44 -16.68 1.17 10.02
N ILE A 45 -15.52 1.82 9.86
CA ILE A 45 -14.50 1.44 8.88
C ILE A 45 -14.07 -0.01 9.10
N ARG A 46 -13.76 -0.36 10.35
CA ARG A 46 -13.33 -1.71 10.72
C ARG A 46 -14.44 -2.74 10.55
N ALA A 47 -15.68 -2.39 10.90
CA ALA A 47 -16.84 -3.26 10.72
C ALA A 47 -17.12 -3.60 9.25
N HIS A 48 -16.69 -2.73 8.33
CA HIS A 48 -16.75 -2.97 6.89
C HIS A 48 -15.51 -3.71 6.34
N GLY A 49 -14.63 -4.19 7.21
CA GLY A 49 -13.45 -4.98 6.80
C GLY A 49 -12.26 -4.14 6.33
N PHE A 50 -12.24 -2.84 6.60
CA PHE A 50 -11.11 -1.97 6.23
C PHE A 50 -10.16 -1.73 7.40
N GLU A 51 -8.92 -1.41 7.09
CA GLU A 51 -7.96 -0.91 8.06
C GLU A 51 -8.09 0.61 8.23
N PHE A 52 -7.87 1.06 9.46
CA PHE A 52 -7.75 2.47 9.79
C PHE A 52 -6.31 2.75 10.22
N ASN A 53 -5.64 3.62 9.49
CA ASN A 53 -4.22 3.93 9.67
C ASN A 53 -3.98 5.43 9.79
N VAL A 54 -2.75 5.83 10.17
CA VAL A 54 -2.39 7.23 10.36
C VAL A 54 -1.83 7.80 9.06
N HIS A 55 -2.28 9.00 8.71
CA HIS A 55 -1.82 9.73 7.53
C HIS A 55 -1.29 11.11 7.91
N ASP A 56 -0.02 11.16 8.37
CA ASP A 56 0.64 12.35 8.88
C ASP A 56 -0.11 13.05 10.04
N LEU A 57 0.38 14.19 10.51
CA LEU A 57 -0.29 15.09 11.44
C LEU A 57 -0.90 16.29 10.71
N SER A 58 -0.23 16.75 9.68
CA SER A 58 -0.66 17.86 8.84
C SER A 58 0.00 17.80 7.47
N HIS A 59 -0.76 18.16 6.44
CA HIS A 59 -0.30 18.19 5.05
C HIS A 59 0.48 19.48 4.70
N ASP A 60 1.40 19.88 5.57
CA ASP A 60 2.19 21.10 5.41
C ASP A 60 3.57 20.86 4.78
N GLY A 61 3.89 19.61 4.46
CA GLY A 61 5.17 19.23 3.86
C GLY A 61 6.39 19.37 4.80
N GLN A 62 6.18 19.62 6.09
CA GLN A 62 7.27 19.92 7.01
C GLN A 62 7.81 18.71 7.76
N LEU A 63 7.15 17.56 7.70
CA LEU A 63 7.50 16.38 8.51
C LEU A 63 8.99 16.02 8.40
N TYR A 64 9.57 16.09 7.21
CA TYR A 64 10.95 15.70 6.97
C TYR A 64 11.90 16.88 6.65
N GLN A 65 11.50 18.11 6.92
CA GLN A 65 12.35 19.27 6.62
C GLN A 65 13.56 19.38 7.55
N LYS A 66 13.36 19.10 8.86
CA LYS A 66 14.39 19.14 9.89
C LYS A 66 14.24 17.97 10.85
N ARG A 67 15.37 17.43 11.33
CA ARG A 67 15.39 16.27 12.24
C ARG A 67 14.63 16.54 13.54
N GLU A 68 14.72 17.74 14.09
CA GLU A 68 14.04 18.13 15.34
C GLU A 68 12.51 18.13 15.14
N ILE A 69 12.03 18.72 14.05
CA ILE A 69 10.60 18.74 13.72
C ILE A 69 10.11 17.30 13.51
N PHE A 70 10.88 16.49 12.77
CA PHE A 70 10.56 15.10 12.53
C PHE A 70 10.41 14.32 13.85
N LEU A 71 11.39 14.40 14.77
CA LEU A 71 11.34 13.67 16.04
C LEU A 71 10.16 14.10 16.92
N GLN A 72 9.82 15.38 16.93
CA GLN A 72 8.64 15.87 17.63
C GLN A 72 7.35 15.29 17.05
N ARG A 73 7.23 15.32 15.72
CA ARG A 73 6.04 14.80 15.02
C ARG A 73 5.97 13.27 15.06
N ALA A 74 7.08 12.58 14.94
CA ALA A 74 7.13 11.11 15.04
C ALA A 74 6.58 10.60 16.37
N ARG A 75 6.91 11.26 17.49
CA ARG A 75 6.31 10.93 18.81
C ARG A 75 4.79 11.04 18.78
N ARG A 76 4.25 12.13 18.20
CA ARG A 76 2.82 12.33 18.09
C ARG A 76 2.15 11.32 17.14
N ILE A 77 2.82 10.98 16.05
CA ILE A 77 2.36 9.92 15.14
C ILE A 77 2.27 8.60 15.89
N ASN A 78 3.31 8.23 16.67
CA ASN A 78 3.32 7.01 17.47
C ASN A 78 2.19 6.99 18.53
N GLU A 79 1.88 8.15 19.15
CA GLU A 79 0.72 8.29 20.06
C GLU A 79 -0.60 7.97 19.34
N TYR A 80 -0.79 8.48 18.11
CA TYR A 80 -1.97 8.17 17.32
C TYR A 80 -2.00 6.73 16.82
N ILE A 81 -0.87 6.16 16.46
CA ILE A 81 -0.75 4.73 16.12
C ILE A 81 -1.27 3.89 17.29
N THR A 82 -0.81 4.17 18.51
CA THR A 82 -1.25 3.48 19.72
C THR A 82 -2.71 3.75 20.02
N LYS A 83 -3.15 5.02 20.00
CA LYS A 83 -4.51 5.43 20.33
C LYS A 83 -5.55 4.73 19.45
N PHE A 84 -5.29 4.64 18.17
CA PHE A 84 -6.22 4.03 17.21
C PHE A 84 -5.97 2.54 16.98
N GLY A 85 -4.94 1.94 17.59
CA GLY A 85 -4.53 0.58 17.28
C GLY A 85 -4.22 0.41 15.79
N ALA A 86 -3.67 1.47 15.18
CA ALA A 86 -3.25 1.46 13.79
C ALA A 86 -1.94 0.71 13.64
N ARG A 87 -1.69 0.18 12.44
CA ARG A 87 -0.45 -0.54 12.14
C ARG A 87 0.32 0.09 11.01
N GLY A 88 -0.36 0.87 10.17
CA GLY A 88 0.19 1.48 8.99
C GLY A 88 0.27 3.00 9.07
N PHE A 89 1.13 3.54 8.22
CA PHE A 89 1.34 4.96 8.06
C PHE A 89 1.46 5.35 6.57
N ARG A 90 1.12 6.59 6.28
CA ARG A 90 1.48 7.27 5.04
C ARG A 90 1.83 8.72 5.33
N ALA A 91 2.95 9.19 4.81
CA ALA A 91 3.32 10.60 4.91
C ALA A 91 2.44 11.48 4.04
N GLY A 92 2.13 12.67 4.52
CA GLY A 92 1.52 13.71 3.71
C GLY A 92 2.41 14.05 2.51
N VAL A 93 1.80 14.32 1.35
CA VAL A 93 2.49 14.60 0.08
C VAL A 93 3.57 13.58 -0.30
N MET A 94 3.57 12.40 0.34
CA MET A 94 4.53 11.31 0.14
C MET A 94 5.99 11.70 0.35
N TYR A 95 6.27 12.73 1.14
CA TYR A 95 7.61 13.08 1.57
C TYR A 95 8.13 12.02 2.52
N ARG A 96 9.42 11.74 2.46
CA ARG A 96 10.05 10.69 3.24
C ARG A 96 11.52 10.94 3.44
N ASN A 97 12.05 10.37 4.52
CA ASN A 97 13.47 10.20 4.76
C ASN A 97 13.65 8.85 5.46
N LEU A 98 13.99 7.83 4.69
CA LEU A 98 14.06 6.45 5.15
C LEU A 98 15.10 6.25 6.26
N ASP A 99 16.15 7.09 6.32
CA ASP A 99 17.18 7.05 7.36
C ASP A 99 16.64 7.44 8.75
N TRP A 100 15.43 8.02 8.81
CA TRP A 100 14.82 8.47 10.07
C TRP A 100 13.72 7.54 10.57
N TYR A 101 13.44 6.46 9.88
CA TYR A 101 12.30 5.55 10.16
C TYR A 101 12.44 4.79 11.47
N ASP A 102 13.64 4.72 12.05
CA ASP A 102 13.91 4.12 13.36
C ASP A 102 13.09 4.74 14.51
N ALA A 103 12.70 6.01 14.39
CA ALA A 103 11.87 6.72 15.36
C ALA A 103 10.37 6.37 15.32
N TYR A 104 9.91 5.64 14.31
CA TYR A 104 8.52 5.24 14.19
C TYR A 104 8.23 3.87 14.84
N GLU A 105 6.97 3.68 15.25
CA GLU A 105 6.48 2.46 15.90
C GLU A 105 5.43 1.71 15.08
N PHE A 106 5.04 2.22 13.90
CA PHE A 106 4.14 1.50 13.03
C PHE A 106 4.83 0.30 12.34
N SER A 107 4.04 -0.67 11.90
CA SER A 107 4.52 -1.90 11.29
C SER A 107 4.90 -1.74 9.83
N TYR A 108 4.09 -0.98 9.08
CA TYR A 108 4.31 -0.77 7.65
C TYR A 108 4.03 0.68 7.23
N ASP A 109 4.68 1.10 6.17
CA ASP A 109 4.53 2.40 5.53
C ASP A 109 4.10 2.25 4.08
N MET A 110 3.46 3.29 3.53
CA MET A 110 3.01 3.34 2.14
C MET A 110 3.35 4.70 1.51
N SER A 111 4.54 5.22 1.79
CA SER A 111 4.96 6.56 1.37
C SER A 111 5.91 6.56 0.17
N VAL A 112 6.49 5.43 -0.21
CA VAL A 112 7.46 5.34 -1.31
C VAL A 112 6.76 5.05 -2.63
N PRO A 113 6.74 5.99 -3.59
CA PRO A 113 6.20 5.73 -4.90
C PRO A 113 7.19 4.96 -5.78
N ASN A 114 6.68 3.99 -6.53
CA ASN A 114 7.42 3.33 -7.60
C ASN A 114 7.33 4.12 -8.92
N VAL A 115 6.28 4.89 -9.09
CA VAL A 115 6.05 5.71 -10.29
C VAL A 115 6.72 7.07 -10.13
N ALA A 116 7.19 7.64 -11.24
CA ALA A 116 7.71 8.99 -11.26
C ALA A 116 6.62 9.97 -10.81
N HIS A 117 6.93 10.75 -9.80
CA HIS A 117 6.18 11.94 -9.48
C HIS A 117 6.70 13.08 -10.33
N LEU A 118 5.82 14.03 -10.67
CA LEU A 118 6.23 15.25 -11.37
C LEU A 118 7.12 16.12 -10.49
N GLU A 119 7.06 15.94 -9.17
CA GLU A 119 7.99 16.55 -8.24
C GLU A 119 9.06 15.53 -7.85
N PRO A 120 10.34 15.78 -8.17
CA PRO A 120 11.42 14.86 -7.82
C PRO A 120 11.60 14.79 -6.30
N GLN A 121 11.47 13.61 -5.73
CA GLN A 121 11.72 13.34 -4.33
C GLN A 121 12.84 12.32 -4.16
N ARG A 122 13.68 12.51 -3.15
CA ARG A 122 14.73 11.56 -2.83
C ARG A 122 14.14 10.24 -2.32
N GLY A 123 14.76 9.12 -2.68
CA GLY A 123 14.36 7.81 -2.18
C GLY A 123 13.11 7.24 -2.83
N GLY A 124 12.80 7.59 -4.08
CA GLY A 124 11.87 6.84 -4.90
C GLY A 124 12.48 5.49 -5.23
N CYS A 125 11.66 4.47 -5.40
CA CYS A 125 12.10 3.12 -5.64
C CYS A 125 11.56 2.61 -6.97
N CYS A 126 12.33 1.75 -7.65
CA CYS A 126 11.94 1.08 -8.89
C CYS A 126 11.39 -0.32 -8.66
N THR A 127 10.90 -0.63 -7.45
CA THR A 127 10.36 -1.95 -7.13
C THR A 127 8.83 -1.95 -7.11
N VAL A 128 8.26 -3.08 -7.50
CA VAL A 128 6.85 -3.41 -7.30
C VAL A 128 6.66 -4.40 -6.14
N MET A 129 7.71 -4.64 -5.37
CA MET A 129 7.70 -5.55 -4.23
C MET A 129 7.84 -4.79 -2.92
N PRO A 130 7.18 -5.22 -1.85
CA PRO A 130 7.46 -4.73 -0.51
C PRO A 130 8.93 -4.92 -0.14
N PHE A 131 9.46 -4.04 0.70
CA PHE A 131 10.84 -4.13 1.19
C PHE A 131 10.97 -3.56 2.60
N PHE A 132 11.96 -4.04 3.35
CA PHE A 132 12.18 -3.56 4.71
C PHE A 132 13.04 -2.31 4.76
N VAL A 133 12.64 -1.37 5.62
CA VAL A 133 13.42 -0.22 6.07
C VAL A 133 13.59 -0.36 7.58
N GLY A 134 14.69 -0.95 8.00
CA GLY A 134 14.85 -1.40 9.38
C GLY A 134 13.74 -2.38 9.79
N LYS A 135 12.98 -2.05 10.82
CA LYS A 135 11.85 -2.87 11.31
C LYS A 135 10.53 -2.63 10.56
N ILE A 136 10.45 -1.59 9.75
CA ILE A 136 9.25 -1.18 9.04
C ILE A 136 9.22 -1.82 7.66
N LEU A 137 8.06 -2.35 7.26
CA LEU A 137 7.85 -2.83 5.91
C LEU A 137 7.28 -1.70 5.05
N GLU A 138 7.99 -1.34 4.00
CA GLU A 138 7.47 -0.44 2.98
C GLU A 138 6.62 -1.22 1.97
N LEU A 139 5.38 -0.76 1.79
CA LEU A 139 4.45 -1.21 0.75
C LEU A 139 4.40 -0.12 -0.33
N PRO A 140 5.21 -0.21 -1.39
CA PRO A 140 5.35 0.90 -2.32
C PRO A 140 4.04 1.22 -3.04
N LEU A 141 3.82 2.50 -3.33
CA LEU A 141 2.77 2.92 -4.24
C LEU A 141 3.22 2.61 -5.67
N THR A 142 2.53 1.68 -6.30
CA THR A 142 2.99 1.10 -7.58
C THR A 142 2.20 1.59 -8.79
N THR A 143 1.10 2.28 -8.57
CA THR A 143 0.28 2.87 -9.64
C THR A 143 0.26 4.40 -9.57
N LEU A 144 -0.12 5.02 -10.65
CA LEU A 144 -0.36 6.45 -10.70
C LEU A 144 -1.55 6.81 -9.78
N GLN A 145 -1.38 7.85 -8.97
CA GLN A 145 -2.46 8.33 -8.11
C GLN A 145 -3.52 9.11 -8.91
N ASP A 146 -4.72 9.17 -8.41
CA ASP A 146 -5.86 9.87 -9.02
C ASP A 146 -5.61 11.36 -9.24
N TYR A 147 -4.89 12.03 -8.31
CA TYR A 147 -4.46 13.42 -8.50
C TYR A 147 -3.65 13.61 -9.78
N SER A 148 -2.65 12.75 -9.99
CA SER A 148 -1.81 12.84 -11.20
C SER A 148 -2.62 12.55 -12.45
N LEU A 149 -3.51 11.55 -12.41
CA LEU A 149 -4.34 11.19 -13.54
C LEU A 149 -5.31 12.33 -13.91
N PHE A 150 -6.11 12.81 -12.95
CA PHE A 150 -7.18 13.77 -13.23
C PHE A 150 -6.71 15.21 -13.36
N TYR A 151 -5.75 15.65 -12.51
CA TYR A 151 -5.40 17.06 -12.41
C TYR A 151 -4.12 17.43 -13.15
N ILE A 152 -3.19 16.48 -13.32
CA ILE A 152 -1.94 16.75 -14.03
C ILE A 152 -2.05 16.33 -15.50
N LEU A 153 -2.47 15.09 -15.73
CA LEU A 153 -2.60 14.56 -17.09
C LEU A 153 -3.94 14.90 -17.73
N ASN A 154 -4.92 15.36 -16.95
CA ASN A 154 -6.30 15.60 -17.38
C ASN A 154 -6.89 14.39 -18.13
N ASP A 155 -6.50 13.18 -17.68
CA ASP A 155 -6.98 11.92 -18.21
C ASP A 155 -8.11 11.38 -17.33
N PHE A 156 -9.25 11.11 -17.97
CA PHE A 156 -10.44 10.53 -17.33
C PHE A 156 -10.77 9.17 -17.93
N SER A 157 -9.73 8.38 -18.17
CA SER A 157 -9.82 6.96 -18.55
C SER A 157 -9.11 6.09 -17.53
N ILE A 158 -9.29 4.78 -17.61
CA ILE A 158 -8.55 3.81 -16.79
C ILE A 158 -7.37 3.17 -17.55
N ASP A 159 -7.05 3.67 -18.74
CA ASP A 159 -6.14 2.98 -19.64
C ASP A 159 -4.69 2.95 -19.12
N LEU A 160 -4.21 4.05 -18.52
CA LEU A 160 -2.90 4.06 -17.86
C LEU A 160 -2.86 3.07 -16.68
N TRP A 161 -3.90 3.02 -15.87
CA TRP A 161 -3.98 2.07 -14.78
C TRP A 161 -4.02 0.62 -15.27
N LYS A 162 -4.74 0.31 -16.36
CA LYS A 162 -4.73 -1.02 -16.98
C LYS A 162 -3.33 -1.44 -17.40
N VAL A 163 -2.58 -0.55 -18.04
CA VAL A 163 -1.21 -0.81 -18.46
C VAL A 163 -0.31 -1.11 -17.25
N GLN A 164 -0.43 -0.29 -16.19
CA GLN A 164 0.34 -0.48 -14.96
C GLN A 164 -0.02 -1.80 -14.26
N LEU A 165 -1.32 -2.10 -14.13
CA LEU A 165 -1.81 -3.36 -13.58
C LEU A 165 -1.19 -4.57 -14.28
N GLU A 166 -1.23 -4.57 -15.62
CA GLU A 166 -0.69 -5.67 -16.41
C GLU A 166 0.84 -5.81 -16.27
N LEU A 167 1.58 -4.69 -16.22
CA LEU A 167 3.03 -4.71 -16.02
C LEU A 167 3.41 -5.23 -14.62
N ILE A 168 2.67 -4.84 -13.57
CA ILE A 168 2.89 -5.27 -12.20
C ILE A 168 2.54 -6.76 -12.06
N ARG A 169 1.41 -7.17 -12.61
CA ARG A 169 0.94 -8.56 -12.63
C ARG A 169 1.97 -9.51 -13.23
N LYS A 170 2.52 -9.16 -14.40
CA LYS A 170 3.58 -9.94 -15.06
C LYS A 170 4.84 -10.14 -14.21
N ARG A 171 5.03 -9.30 -13.20
CA ARG A 171 6.14 -9.37 -12.25
C ARG A 171 5.75 -9.99 -10.91
N ASN A 172 4.51 -10.46 -10.77
CA ASN A 172 3.93 -10.94 -9.50
C ASN A 172 4.11 -9.92 -8.36
N GLY A 173 4.00 -8.64 -8.69
CA GLY A 173 4.23 -7.52 -7.79
C GLY A 173 3.01 -7.12 -6.99
N LEU A 174 3.22 -6.27 -6.00
CA LEU A 174 2.18 -5.60 -5.25
C LEU A 174 1.57 -4.49 -6.10
N THR A 175 0.26 -4.52 -6.29
CA THR A 175 -0.49 -3.38 -6.85
C THR A 175 -1.10 -2.56 -5.72
N SER A 176 -0.80 -1.28 -5.68
CA SER A 176 -1.36 -0.34 -4.71
C SER A 176 -1.77 0.96 -5.39
N PHE A 177 -2.93 1.47 -4.98
CA PHE A 177 -3.51 2.71 -5.48
C PHE A 177 -3.63 3.74 -4.36
N ILE A 178 -3.57 5.02 -4.72
CA ILE A 178 -4.05 6.12 -3.91
C ILE A 178 -5.28 6.71 -4.59
N ALA A 179 -6.37 6.78 -3.85
CA ALA A 179 -7.57 7.48 -4.25
C ALA A 179 -7.97 8.48 -3.15
N HIS A 180 -8.26 9.70 -3.56
CA HIS A 180 -8.69 10.77 -2.67
C HIS A 180 -10.20 10.96 -2.80
N PRO A 181 -10.98 10.79 -1.72
CA PRO A 181 -12.44 10.95 -1.77
C PRO A 181 -12.88 12.29 -2.38
N ASP A 182 -12.14 13.36 -2.11
CA ASP A 182 -12.44 14.69 -2.60
C ASP A 182 -12.36 14.80 -4.12
N TYR A 183 -11.47 14.04 -4.75
CA TYR A 183 -11.34 14.03 -6.22
C TYR A 183 -12.42 13.19 -6.90
N LEU A 184 -13.10 12.31 -6.14
CA LEU A 184 -14.18 11.46 -6.64
C LEU A 184 -15.57 12.09 -6.47
N ILE A 185 -15.68 13.33 -5.96
CA ILE A 185 -16.95 14.04 -5.86
C ILE A 185 -17.51 14.36 -7.25
N ALA A 186 -16.64 14.75 -8.19
CA ALA A 186 -17.04 15.02 -9.55
C ALA A 186 -17.55 13.75 -10.26
N PRO A 187 -18.75 13.76 -10.89
CA PRO A 187 -19.34 12.57 -11.49
C PRO A 187 -18.43 11.88 -12.51
N ARG A 188 -17.66 12.66 -13.30
CA ARG A 188 -16.72 12.12 -14.28
C ARG A 188 -15.60 11.33 -13.64
N ALA A 189 -14.95 11.86 -12.61
CA ALA A 189 -13.88 11.17 -11.88
C ALA A 189 -14.41 9.94 -11.14
N ARG A 190 -15.60 10.06 -10.54
CA ARG A 190 -16.29 8.95 -9.89
C ARG A 190 -16.51 7.79 -10.85
N ARG A 191 -17.02 8.07 -12.07
CA ARG A 191 -17.24 7.04 -13.07
C ARG A 191 -15.96 6.32 -13.47
N VAL A 192 -14.84 7.04 -13.60
CA VAL A 192 -13.53 6.43 -13.87
C VAL A 192 -13.11 5.50 -12.74
N TYR A 193 -13.32 5.93 -11.48
CA TYR A 193 -13.01 5.09 -10.32
C TYR A 193 -13.88 3.83 -10.27
N GLU A 194 -15.19 3.93 -10.54
CA GLU A 194 -16.09 2.78 -10.65
C GLU A 194 -15.61 1.80 -11.73
N LEU A 195 -15.23 2.29 -12.90
CA LEU A 195 -14.67 1.47 -13.98
C LEU A 195 -13.37 0.77 -13.57
N LEU A 196 -12.52 1.44 -12.78
CA LEU A 196 -11.32 0.82 -12.24
C LEU A 196 -11.68 -0.33 -11.30
N LEU A 197 -12.65 -0.14 -10.40
CA LEU A 197 -13.10 -1.18 -9.48
C LEU A 197 -13.69 -2.38 -10.24
N GLU A 198 -14.57 -2.15 -11.20
CA GLU A 198 -15.13 -3.19 -12.08
C GLU A 198 -14.01 -3.96 -12.80
N HIS A 199 -12.98 -3.25 -13.29
CA HIS A 199 -11.86 -3.88 -13.97
C HIS A 199 -11.02 -4.77 -13.04
N ILE A 200 -10.71 -4.27 -11.82
CA ILE A 200 -9.97 -5.04 -10.81
C ILE A 200 -10.74 -6.27 -10.37
N GLU A 201 -12.04 -6.14 -10.09
CA GLU A 201 -12.90 -7.25 -9.72
C GLU A 201 -12.84 -8.37 -10.78
N ASN A 202 -13.02 -8.00 -12.05
CA ASN A 202 -12.91 -8.93 -13.17
C ASN A 202 -11.52 -9.61 -13.28
N MET A 203 -10.45 -8.89 -12.98
CA MET A 203 -9.11 -9.46 -12.96
C MET A 203 -8.94 -10.47 -11.81
N VAL A 204 -9.41 -10.10 -10.62
CA VAL A 204 -9.33 -10.94 -9.42
C VAL A 204 -10.05 -12.27 -9.64
N GLU A 205 -11.26 -12.24 -10.20
CA GLU A 205 -12.04 -13.45 -10.46
C GLU A 205 -11.37 -14.36 -11.49
N ARG A 206 -10.91 -13.80 -12.60
CA ARG A 206 -10.33 -14.59 -13.70
C ARG A 206 -8.95 -15.17 -13.36
N GLU A 207 -8.14 -14.42 -12.64
CA GLU A 207 -6.73 -14.74 -12.47
C GLU A 207 -6.38 -15.15 -11.02
N LYS A 208 -7.40 -15.26 -10.15
CA LYS A 208 -7.26 -15.63 -8.73
C LYS A 208 -6.21 -14.77 -8.00
N ILE A 209 -6.22 -13.47 -8.25
CA ILE A 209 -5.32 -12.52 -7.61
C ILE A 209 -5.68 -12.42 -6.13
N TRP A 210 -4.67 -12.45 -5.28
CA TRP A 210 -4.86 -12.24 -3.87
C TRP A 210 -5.15 -10.77 -3.58
N MET A 211 -6.40 -10.48 -3.22
CA MET A 211 -6.82 -9.20 -2.69
C MET A 211 -6.56 -9.18 -1.18
N ALA A 212 -5.68 -8.31 -0.73
CA ALA A 212 -5.22 -8.29 0.66
C ALA A 212 -5.34 -6.89 1.27
N LEU A 213 -5.61 -6.85 2.57
CA LEU A 213 -5.36 -5.65 3.37
C LEU A 213 -3.84 -5.44 3.50
N PRO A 214 -3.35 -4.20 3.62
CA PRO A 214 -1.93 -3.94 3.81
C PRO A 214 -1.33 -4.64 5.02
N GLY A 215 -2.06 -4.73 6.13
CA GLY A 215 -1.63 -5.49 7.29
C GLY A 215 -1.51 -6.99 7.04
N GLU A 216 -2.29 -7.56 6.12
CA GLU A 216 -2.15 -8.96 5.69
C GLU A 216 -0.89 -9.13 4.84
N VAL A 217 -0.59 -8.16 3.96
CA VAL A 217 0.66 -8.15 3.19
C VAL A 217 1.86 -8.01 4.11
N ASP A 218 1.80 -7.13 5.12
CA ASP A 218 2.84 -6.97 6.14
C ASP A 218 3.09 -8.29 6.88
N GLN A 219 2.04 -8.96 7.36
CA GLN A 219 2.16 -10.25 8.03
C GLN A 219 2.75 -11.34 7.15
N TRP A 220 2.29 -11.41 5.90
CA TRP A 220 2.81 -12.36 4.93
C TRP A 220 4.29 -12.11 4.62
N TRP A 221 4.67 -10.86 4.42
CA TRP A 221 6.04 -10.51 4.05
C TRP A 221 7.02 -10.79 5.19
N ARG A 222 6.60 -10.55 6.46
CA ARG A 222 7.38 -10.92 7.64
C ARG A 222 7.52 -12.42 7.78
N ALA A 223 6.43 -13.16 7.67
CA ALA A 223 6.47 -14.62 7.70
C ALA A 223 7.39 -15.18 6.59
N ARG A 224 7.29 -14.63 5.39
CA ARG A 224 8.17 -14.99 4.27
C ARG A 224 9.64 -14.70 4.54
N ASN A 225 9.94 -13.59 5.21
CA ASN A 225 11.32 -13.21 5.56
C ASN A 225 11.95 -14.13 6.62
N GLU A 226 11.13 -14.81 7.40
CA GLU A 226 11.57 -15.80 8.39
C GLU A 226 11.71 -17.22 7.81
N MET A 227 11.27 -17.44 6.57
CA MET A 227 11.45 -18.71 5.88
C MET A 227 12.90 -18.90 5.44
N HIS A 228 13.36 -20.13 5.50
CA HIS A 228 14.69 -20.53 5.06
C HIS A 228 14.66 -21.88 4.35
N LEU A 229 15.62 -22.06 3.46
CA LEU A 229 15.81 -23.33 2.76
C LEU A 229 16.67 -24.26 3.63
N VAL A 230 16.23 -25.50 3.79
CA VAL A 230 16.98 -26.57 4.43
C VAL A 230 17.12 -27.76 3.49
N GLN A 231 18.24 -28.47 3.57
CA GLN A 231 18.45 -29.70 2.81
C GLN A 231 18.28 -30.90 3.73
N LYS A 232 17.31 -31.77 3.41
CA LYS A 232 17.06 -33.01 4.16
C LYS A 232 16.93 -34.17 3.17
N GLY A 233 17.71 -35.23 3.39
CA GLY A 233 17.70 -36.43 2.52
C GLY A 233 18.00 -36.13 1.05
N GLY A 234 18.83 -35.15 0.76
CA GLY A 234 19.18 -34.75 -0.63
C GLY A 234 18.15 -33.81 -1.29
N HIS A 235 17.04 -33.51 -0.65
CA HIS A 235 16.00 -32.64 -1.18
C HIS A 235 15.96 -31.32 -0.43
N TRP A 236 15.66 -30.25 -1.15
CA TRP A 236 15.43 -28.94 -0.56
C TRP A 236 14.01 -28.85 -0.01
N ARG A 237 13.84 -28.17 1.13
CA ARG A 237 12.56 -27.87 1.75
C ARG A 237 12.57 -26.44 2.27
N VAL A 238 11.38 -25.80 2.32
CA VAL A 238 11.19 -24.52 2.98
C VAL A 238 10.73 -24.79 4.40
N GLU A 239 11.42 -24.23 5.38
CA GLU A 239 11.01 -24.23 6.78
C GLU A 239 10.76 -22.80 7.25
N GLY A 240 9.83 -22.62 8.20
CA GLY A 240 9.43 -21.33 8.77
C GLY A 240 7.92 -21.11 8.76
N PRO A 241 7.48 -19.94 9.24
CA PRO A 241 6.06 -19.62 9.31
C PRO A 241 5.40 -19.64 7.92
N ARG A 242 4.22 -20.29 7.82
CA ARG A 242 3.45 -20.38 6.54
C ARG A 242 4.22 -20.96 5.35
N CYS A 243 5.17 -21.86 5.60
CA CYS A 243 5.96 -22.52 4.56
C CYS A 243 5.11 -23.35 3.58
N ASP A 244 3.89 -23.74 3.96
CA ASP A 244 2.89 -24.39 3.11
C ASP A 244 2.53 -23.54 1.88
N ARG A 245 2.66 -22.23 1.96
CA ARG A 245 2.43 -21.29 0.86
C ARG A 245 3.67 -21.04 -0.02
N ALA A 246 4.83 -21.51 0.39
CA ALA A 246 6.07 -21.33 -0.35
C ALA A 246 6.27 -22.42 -1.41
N ARG A 247 7.08 -22.10 -2.42
CA ARG A 247 7.56 -23.05 -3.44
C ARG A 247 9.04 -22.82 -3.64
N ILE A 248 9.74 -23.86 -4.01
CA ILE A 248 11.15 -23.78 -4.36
C ILE A 248 11.26 -23.48 -5.84
N ALA A 249 12.04 -22.45 -6.15
CA ALA A 249 12.38 -22.13 -7.51
C ALA A 249 13.86 -22.38 -7.75
N TYR A 250 14.20 -23.09 -8.83
CA TYR A 250 15.56 -23.29 -9.28
C TYR A 250 15.86 -22.28 -10.38
N ALA A 251 16.96 -21.56 -10.22
CA ALA A 251 17.46 -20.65 -11.23
C ALA A 251 18.56 -21.35 -12.04
N THR A 252 18.40 -21.42 -13.36
CA THR A 252 19.36 -22.01 -14.28
C THR A 252 19.69 -21.04 -15.41
N LEU A 253 20.89 -21.10 -15.94
CA LEU A 253 21.28 -20.35 -17.14
C LEU A 253 21.04 -21.19 -18.37
N ASP A 254 20.39 -20.61 -19.37
CA ASP A 254 20.30 -21.14 -20.74
C ASP A 254 20.89 -20.08 -21.67
N GLY A 255 22.15 -20.28 -22.04
CA GLY A 255 22.98 -19.22 -22.60
C GLY A 255 23.14 -18.07 -21.62
N ASP A 256 22.83 -16.85 -22.04
CA ASP A 256 22.86 -15.66 -21.20
C ASP A 256 21.50 -15.35 -20.51
N ARG A 257 20.51 -16.26 -20.65
CA ARG A 257 19.17 -16.07 -20.09
C ARG A 257 18.98 -16.85 -18.81
N LEU A 258 18.55 -16.15 -17.75
CA LEU A 258 18.16 -16.78 -16.50
C LEU A 258 16.74 -17.37 -16.62
N ILE A 259 16.60 -18.67 -16.36
CA ILE A 259 15.32 -19.39 -16.35
C ILE A 259 15.01 -19.84 -14.93
N TYR A 260 13.76 -19.69 -14.52
CA TYR A 260 13.26 -20.18 -13.23
C TYR A 260 12.31 -21.35 -13.44
N THR A 261 12.61 -22.47 -12.79
CA THR A 261 11.72 -23.63 -12.72
C THR A 261 11.20 -23.76 -11.30
N VAL A 262 9.89 -23.72 -11.13
CA VAL A 262 9.25 -23.85 -9.81
C VAL A 262 8.88 -25.32 -9.60
N GLU A 263 9.27 -25.89 -8.46
CA GLU A 263 8.80 -27.24 -8.09
C GLU A 263 7.28 -27.26 -7.97
N CYS A 264 6.64 -28.17 -8.70
CA CYS A 264 5.25 -28.51 -8.44
C CYS A 264 5.19 -29.17 -7.07
N GLY A 265 4.64 -28.47 -6.06
CA GLY A 265 4.56 -28.99 -4.70
C GLY A 265 3.81 -30.32 -4.69
N ALA A 266 4.52 -31.36 -4.32
CA ALA A 266 3.86 -32.55 -3.82
C ALA A 266 3.23 -32.18 -2.45
N HIS A 267 1.91 -32.01 -2.43
CA HIS A 267 1.17 -32.02 -1.20
C HIS A 267 1.24 -33.45 -0.64
N SER A 268 2.10 -33.68 0.33
CA SER A 268 2.07 -34.88 1.17
C SER A 268 1.34 -34.55 2.46
#